data_59dfd6696b01c7a04f3f17ef6e649eb0
#
_entry.id   59dfd6696b01c7a04f3f17ef6e649eb0
#
_cell.length_a   1.000
_cell.length_b   1.000
_cell.length_c   1.000
_cell.angle_alpha   90.00
_cell.angle_beta   90.00
_cell.angle_gamma   90.00
#
_symmetry.space_group_name_H-M   'P 1'
#
loop_
_entity.id
_entity.type
_entity.pdbx_description
1 polymer ?
#
loop_
_entity_poly.entity_id
_entity_poly.type
_entity_poly.pdbx_seq_one_letter_code
_entity_poly.pdbx_strand_id
1 'polypeptide(L)'
;MFQVEYALEAVKRGTISKMEAATKAKKYPGTCAVGVKGKDIVVLGCEKRSAMKLQDTRITPSKIGLVDTHVCLAFAGLNADARILVDKARLEAQSHRLTVEDPVTIEYITKYVAGVQQRYTQSGGVRPFGISTLIVGFDPQDKTPRLYQTEPSGIYSAWYVSSARRLGGY
;
A
#
# COMPACT_ATOMS: atom_id res chain seq x y z
N MET A 1 17.60 -10.13 -8.23
CA MET A 1 17.43 -10.64 -6.86
C MET A 1 17.63 -9.53 -5.85
N PHE A 2 18.80 -8.93 -5.75
CA PHE A 2 19.11 -7.87 -4.77
C PHE A 2 18.16 -6.65 -4.74
N GLN A 3 17.61 -6.24 -5.88
CA GLN A 3 16.70 -5.09 -5.93
C GLN A 3 15.35 -5.34 -5.25
N VAL A 4 14.83 -6.55 -5.34
CA VAL A 4 13.59 -6.94 -4.67
C VAL A 4 13.79 -7.05 -3.16
N GLU A 5 14.91 -7.64 -2.73
CA GLU A 5 15.29 -7.68 -1.32
C GLU A 5 15.48 -6.29 -0.74
N TYR A 6 16.12 -5.38 -1.49
CA TYR A 6 16.25 -3.98 -1.09
C TYR A 6 14.91 -3.27 -0.98
N ALA A 7 13.97 -3.55 -1.90
CA ALA A 7 12.63 -2.99 -1.86
C ALA A 7 11.83 -3.52 -0.64
N LEU A 8 11.93 -4.81 -0.34
CA LEU A 8 11.36 -5.41 0.87
C LEU A 8 11.94 -4.80 2.14
N GLU A 9 13.26 -4.54 2.14
CA GLU A 9 13.90 -3.88 3.25
C GLU A 9 13.49 -2.40 3.40
N ALA A 10 13.25 -1.70 2.29
CA ALA A 10 12.72 -0.33 2.30
C ALA A 10 11.32 -0.27 2.92
N VAL A 11 10.46 -1.27 2.65
CA VAL A 11 9.15 -1.41 3.33
C VAL A 11 9.34 -1.60 4.83
N LYS A 12 10.31 -2.43 5.22
CA LYS A 12 10.61 -2.72 6.63
C LYS A 12 11.18 -1.50 7.37
N ARG A 13 12.03 -0.72 6.72
CA ARG A 13 12.75 0.42 7.35
C ARG A 13 11.98 1.73 7.32
N GLY A 14 10.96 1.85 6.44
CA GLY A 14 10.29 3.12 6.17
C GLY A 14 11.17 4.07 5.37
N THR A 15 10.62 5.24 5.08
CA THR A 15 11.30 6.24 4.25
C THR A 15 12.48 6.87 4.98
N ILE A 16 13.67 6.32 4.82
CA ILE A 16 14.91 7.02 5.16
C ILE A 16 15.58 7.37 3.85
N SER A 17 15.65 8.65 3.53
CA SER A 17 16.48 9.10 2.41
C SER A 17 17.93 8.78 2.73
N LYS A 18 18.70 8.38 1.71
CA LYS A 18 20.14 8.08 1.83
C LYS A 18 20.96 9.27 2.41
N MET A 19 20.42 10.48 2.34
CA MET A 19 21.09 11.70 2.87
C MET A 19 20.98 11.82 4.40
N GLU A 20 19.96 11.26 5.04
CA GLU A 20 19.82 11.33 6.50
C GLU A 20 20.59 10.23 7.26
N ALA A 21 21.06 9.22 6.53
CA ALA A 21 21.89 8.17 7.13
C ALA A 21 23.27 8.66 7.57
N ALA A 22 23.76 9.80 7.06
CA ALA A 22 25.06 10.37 7.38
C ALA A 22 25.07 11.26 8.65
N THR A 23 23.89 11.71 9.09
CA THR A 23 23.80 12.61 10.26
C THR A 23 22.96 11.92 11.33
N LYS A 24 23.60 11.33 12.36
CA LYS A 24 23.01 10.76 13.61
C LYS A 24 21.47 10.56 13.55
N ALA A 25 21.02 9.74 12.59
CA ALA A 25 19.62 9.57 12.33
C ALA A 25 18.96 8.83 13.49
N LYS A 26 18.16 9.53 14.26
CA LYS A 26 17.08 8.91 15.04
C LYS A 26 16.33 7.99 14.07
N LYS A 27 16.45 6.69 14.30
CA LYS A 27 15.78 5.63 13.57
C LYS A 27 14.28 5.89 13.59
N TYR A 28 13.74 6.57 12.57
CA TYR A 28 12.31 6.73 12.43
C TYR A 28 11.72 5.39 12.00
N PRO A 29 11.01 4.70 12.87
CA PRO A 29 10.37 3.46 12.49
C PRO A 29 9.34 3.77 11.40
N GLY A 30 9.30 2.96 10.37
CA GLY A 30 8.29 3.04 9.33
C GLY A 30 6.89 3.02 9.95
N THR A 31 5.98 3.77 9.36
CA THR A 31 4.59 3.82 9.82
C THR A 31 3.88 2.51 9.52
N CYS A 32 3.09 2.08 10.48
CA CYS A 32 2.29 0.87 10.39
C CYS A 32 0.94 1.16 9.73
N ALA A 33 0.49 0.24 8.87
CA ALA A 33 -0.89 0.15 8.42
C ALA A 33 -1.47 -1.18 8.90
N VAL A 34 -2.67 -1.18 9.42
CA VAL A 34 -3.38 -2.36 9.93
C VAL A 34 -4.72 -2.50 9.23
N GLY A 35 -5.05 -3.71 8.82
CA GLY A 35 -6.36 -4.06 8.28
C GLY A 35 -6.98 -5.21 9.07
N VAL A 36 -8.25 -5.10 9.39
CA VAL A 36 -9.02 -6.13 10.09
C VAL A 36 -10.32 -6.33 9.36
N LYS A 37 -10.60 -7.58 9.01
CA LYS A 37 -11.85 -8.02 8.41
C LYS A 37 -12.73 -8.63 9.48
N GLY A 38 -13.92 -8.03 9.71
CA GLY A 38 -14.98 -8.61 10.52
C GLY A 38 -15.96 -9.42 9.69
N LYS A 39 -17.14 -9.69 10.26
CA LYS A 39 -18.20 -10.41 9.57
C LYS A 39 -18.84 -9.58 8.46
N ASP A 40 -19.23 -8.37 8.78
CA ASP A 40 -19.92 -7.44 7.88
C ASP A 40 -19.21 -6.09 7.72
N ILE A 41 -17.95 -6.01 8.19
CA ILE A 41 -17.16 -4.79 8.20
C ILE A 41 -15.69 -5.08 7.93
N VAL A 42 -15.02 -4.15 7.30
CA VAL A 42 -13.56 -4.13 7.19
C VAL A 42 -13.05 -2.77 7.64
N VAL A 43 -11.99 -2.77 8.44
CA VAL A 43 -11.42 -1.55 9.03
C VAL A 43 -9.95 -1.43 8.62
N LEU A 44 -9.56 -0.25 8.16
CA LEU A 44 -8.17 0.13 7.94
C LEU A 44 -7.76 1.17 8.98
N GLY A 45 -6.59 0.99 9.56
CA GLY A 45 -5.96 1.92 10.48
C GLY A 45 -4.54 2.23 10.05
N CYS A 46 -4.16 3.51 10.07
CA CYS A 46 -2.80 3.95 9.80
C CYS A 46 -2.33 4.93 10.87
N GLU A 47 -1.09 4.78 11.29
CA GLU A 47 -0.46 5.76 12.16
C GLU A 47 -0.19 7.05 11.37
N LYS A 48 -0.71 8.18 11.86
CA LYS A 48 -0.44 9.50 11.30
C LYS A 48 0.68 10.16 12.11
N ARG A 49 1.89 10.18 11.56
CA ARG A 49 3.05 10.79 12.19
C ARG A 49 3.32 12.18 11.63
N SER A 50 3.61 13.10 12.53
CA SER A 50 4.24 14.38 12.20
C SER A 50 5.75 14.26 12.47
N ALA A 51 6.54 14.57 11.47
CA ALA A 51 8.00 14.56 11.61
C ALA A 51 8.52 15.81 12.33
N MET A 52 7.80 16.91 12.27
CA MET A 52 8.21 18.22 12.81
C MET A 52 7.17 18.77 13.79
N LYS A 53 7.64 19.40 14.88
CA LYS A 53 6.77 19.97 15.92
C LYS A 53 5.83 21.08 15.40
N LEU A 54 6.21 21.78 14.34
CA LEU A 54 5.46 22.87 13.72
C LEU A 54 4.65 22.45 12.49
N GLN A 55 4.64 21.15 12.14
CA GLN A 55 3.87 20.65 11.02
C GLN A 55 2.39 20.53 11.41
N ASP A 56 1.49 21.09 10.61
CA ASP A 56 0.05 20.88 10.78
C ASP A 56 -0.32 19.45 10.32
N THR A 57 -0.64 18.61 11.29
CA THR A 57 -1.02 17.22 11.06
C THR A 57 -2.37 17.05 10.38
N ARG A 58 -3.22 18.09 10.39
CA ARG A 58 -4.55 18.05 9.77
C ARG A 58 -4.47 18.07 8.25
N ILE A 59 -3.45 18.74 7.70
CA ILE A 59 -3.25 18.91 6.25
C ILE A 59 -2.28 17.85 5.68
N THR A 60 -1.76 16.95 6.52
CA THR A 60 -0.84 15.91 6.09
C THR A 60 -1.53 14.92 5.14
N PRO A 61 -0.91 14.53 4.01
CA PRO A 61 -1.49 13.58 3.08
C PRO A 61 -1.87 12.27 3.76
N SER A 62 -3.08 11.80 3.49
CA SER A 62 -3.58 10.54 4.04
C SER A 62 -2.77 9.36 3.52
N LYS A 63 -2.53 8.36 4.39
CA LYS A 63 -1.96 7.05 4.03
C LYS A 63 -3.03 6.05 3.61
N ILE A 64 -4.28 6.45 3.66
CA ILE A 64 -5.41 5.71 3.13
C ILE A 64 -5.89 6.46 1.91
N GLY A 65 -5.83 5.80 0.75
CA GLY A 65 -6.30 6.30 -0.52
C GLY A 65 -7.61 5.62 -0.92
N LEU A 66 -8.60 6.40 -1.28
CA LEU A 66 -9.79 5.88 -1.96
C LEU A 66 -9.43 5.61 -3.41
N VAL A 67 -9.68 4.39 -3.87
CA VAL A 67 -9.49 3.98 -5.27
C VAL A 67 -10.79 4.12 -6.02
N ASP A 68 -11.87 3.57 -5.50
CA ASP A 68 -13.23 3.72 -5.97
C ASP A 68 -14.18 3.81 -4.77
N THR A 69 -15.47 4.02 -4.99
CA THR A 69 -16.49 4.17 -3.93
C THR A 69 -16.54 2.98 -2.97
N HIS A 70 -16.20 1.78 -3.42
CA HIS A 70 -16.22 0.54 -2.67
C HIS A 70 -14.83 -0.03 -2.36
N VAL A 71 -13.73 0.64 -2.79
CA VAL A 71 -12.35 0.17 -2.66
C VAL A 71 -11.48 1.21 -1.95
N CYS A 72 -10.87 0.81 -0.84
CA CYS A 72 -9.88 1.60 -0.13
C CYS A 72 -8.51 0.88 -0.12
N LEU A 73 -7.45 1.66 -0.18
CA LEU A 73 -6.09 1.20 -0.15
C LEU A 73 -5.32 1.91 0.96
N ALA A 74 -4.68 1.14 1.84
CA ALA A 74 -3.70 1.66 2.79
C ALA A 74 -2.31 1.13 2.43
N PHE A 75 -1.28 1.85 2.81
CA PHE A 75 0.08 1.46 2.46
C PHE A 75 1.07 1.71 3.60
N ALA A 76 2.14 0.91 3.59
CA ALA A 76 3.32 1.07 4.44
C ALA A 76 4.58 1.04 3.56
N GLY A 77 5.48 2.01 3.79
CA GLY A 77 6.73 2.17 3.04
C GLY A 77 6.91 3.57 2.49
N LEU A 78 7.37 3.68 1.23
CA LEU A 78 7.64 4.94 0.56
C LEU A 78 6.36 5.65 0.10
N ASN A 79 6.00 6.75 0.77
CA ASN A 79 4.76 7.49 0.49
C ASN A 79 4.65 7.98 -0.97
N ALA A 80 5.77 8.38 -1.57
CA ALA A 80 5.79 8.85 -2.96
C ALA A 80 5.41 7.74 -3.94
N ASP A 81 5.94 6.53 -3.74
CA ASP A 81 5.62 5.36 -4.54
C ASP A 81 4.16 4.95 -4.41
N ALA A 82 3.63 5.06 -3.19
CA ALA A 82 2.25 4.71 -2.90
C ALA A 82 1.25 5.58 -3.68
N ARG A 83 1.52 6.88 -3.81
CA ARG A 83 0.66 7.79 -4.57
C ARG A 83 0.56 7.37 -6.04
N ILE A 84 1.69 7.00 -6.65
CA ILE A 84 1.73 6.52 -8.03
C ILE A 84 0.88 5.25 -8.19
N LEU A 85 0.97 4.31 -7.24
CA LEU A 85 0.16 3.09 -7.27
C LEU A 85 -1.33 3.37 -7.07
N VAL A 86 -1.69 4.28 -6.17
CA VAL A 86 -3.09 4.68 -5.96
C VAL A 86 -3.66 5.30 -7.23
N ASP A 87 -2.93 6.20 -7.89
CA ASP A 87 -3.40 6.84 -9.13
C ASP A 87 -3.53 5.83 -10.28
N LYS A 88 -2.59 4.89 -10.41
CA LYS A 88 -2.71 3.79 -11.38
C LYS A 88 -3.92 2.89 -11.09
N ALA A 89 -4.17 2.58 -9.81
CA ALA A 89 -5.33 1.79 -9.40
C ALA A 89 -6.65 2.51 -9.70
N ARG A 90 -6.71 3.84 -9.48
CA ARG A 90 -7.88 4.66 -9.83
C ARG A 90 -8.16 4.65 -11.32
N LEU A 91 -7.13 4.85 -12.13
CA LEU A 91 -7.26 4.81 -13.60
C LEU A 91 -7.77 3.45 -14.07
N GLU A 92 -7.22 2.36 -13.54
CA GLU A 92 -7.66 1.02 -13.89
C GLU A 92 -9.10 0.75 -13.46
N ALA A 93 -9.50 1.18 -12.25
CA ALA A 93 -10.87 1.02 -11.78
C ALA A 93 -11.88 1.73 -12.70
N GLN A 94 -11.55 2.93 -13.16
CA GLN A 94 -12.40 3.67 -14.10
C GLN A 94 -12.36 3.08 -15.53
N SER A 95 -11.20 2.64 -16.00
CA SER A 95 -11.06 1.97 -17.28
C SER A 95 -11.88 0.68 -17.34
N HIS A 96 -11.81 -0.13 -16.29
CA HIS A 96 -12.62 -1.35 -16.17
C HIS A 96 -14.12 -1.04 -16.21
N ARG A 97 -14.56 -0.02 -15.48
CA ARG A 97 -15.97 0.40 -15.45
C ARG A 97 -16.48 0.84 -16.81
N LEU A 98 -15.63 1.53 -17.59
CA LEU A 98 -15.98 1.96 -18.95
C LEU A 98 -16.01 0.81 -19.96
N THR A 99 -15.18 -0.22 -19.75
CA THR A 99 -15.05 -1.32 -20.72
C THR A 99 -16.04 -2.45 -20.44
N VAL A 100 -16.25 -2.78 -19.17
CA VAL A 100 -17.07 -3.93 -18.73
C VAL A 100 -18.45 -3.50 -18.25
N GLU A 101 -18.65 -2.17 -18.04
CA GLU A 101 -19.88 -1.55 -17.51
C GLU A 101 -20.17 -1.93 -16.05
N ASP A 102 -19.28 -2.70 -15.40
CA ASP A 102 -19.38 -3.10 -14.00
C ASP A 102 -18.22 -2.54 -13.15
N PRO A 103 -18.44 -2.22 -11.86
CA PRO A 103 -17.37 -1.85 -10.95
C PRO A 103 -16.38 -3.01 -10.77
N VAL A 104 -15.11 -2.67 -10.49
CA VAL A 104 -14.06 -3.66 -10.24
C VAL A 104 -14.35 -4.49 -9.00
N THR A 105 -13.98 -5.77 -9.01
CA THR A 105 -13.90 -6.59 -7.80
C THR A 105 -12.61 -6.27 -7.02
N ILE A 106 -12.64 -6.52 -5.71
CA ILE A 106 -11.46 -6.26 -4.86
C ILE A 106 -10.28 -7.16 -5.28
N GLU A 107 -10.57 -8.38 -5.69
CA GLU A 107 -9.56 -9.31 -6.19
C GLU A 107 -8.92 -8.81 -7.49
N TYR A 108 -9.73 -8.29 -8.43
CA TYR A 108 -9.24 -7.77 -9.70
C TYR A 108 -8.24 -6.62 -9.49
N ILE A 109 -8.64 -5.61 -8.70
CA ILE A 109 -7.77 -4.46 -8.46
C ILE A 109 -6.50 -4.86 -7.68
N THR A 110 -6.59 -5.85 -6.80
CA THR A 110 -5.44 -6.40 -6.09
C THR A 110 -4.46 -7.07 -7.05
N LYS A 111 -4.95 -7.89 -7.97
CA LYS A 111 -4.12 -8.53 -9.02
C LYS A 111 -3.45 -7.49 -9.91
N TYR A 112 -4.18 -6.44 -10.28
CA TYR A 112 -3.63 -5.35 -11.08
C TYR A 112 -2.48 -4.65 -10.34
N VAL A 113 -2.70 -4.22 -9.09
CA VAL A 113 -1.68 -3.54 -8.28
C VAL A 113 -0.45 -4.43 -8.10
N ALA A 114 -0.65 -5.71 -7.75
CA ALA A 114 0.44 -6.69 -7.63
C ALA A 114 1.20 -6.88 -8.95
N GLY A 115 0.50 -6.92 -10.08
CA GLY A 115 1.09 -7.01 -11.41
C GLY A 115 1.91 -5.76 -11.78
N VAL A 116 1.47 -4.57 -11.39
CA VAL A 116 2.26 -3.35 -11.54
C VAL A 116 3.54 -3.44 -10.71
N GLN A 117 3.45 -3.84 -9.44
CA GLN A 117 4.62 -4.01 -8.58
C GLN A 117 5.60 -5.04 -9.17
N GLN A 118 5.10 -6.17 -9.63
CA GLN A 118 5.91 -7.24 -10.23
C GLN A 118 6.64 -6.76 -11.50
N ARG A 119 5.98 -6.03 -12.40
CA ARG A 119 6.62 -5.49 -13.60
C ARG A 119 7.86 -4.63 -13.29
N TYR A 120 7.81 -3.84 -12.25
CA TYR A 120 8.94 -3.02 -11.82
C TYR A 120 10.09 -3.83 -11.19
N THR A 121 9.88 -5.09 -10.87
CA THR A 121 10.96 -6.01 -10.44
C THR A 121 11.76 -6.58 -11.61
N GLN A 122 11.18 -6.61 -12.82
CA GLN A 122 11.76 -7.26 -14.01
C GLN A 122 12.26 -6.28 -15.06
N SER A 123 11.81 -5.02 -15.04
CA SER A 123 12.18 -4.04 -16.04
C SER A 123 13.56 -3.43 -15.76
N GLY A 124 14.43 -3.44 -16.75
CA GLY A 124 15.73 -2.75 -16.68
C GLY A 124 15.53 -1.23 -16.55
N GLY A 125 16.37 -0.58 -15.77
CA GLY A 125 16.36 0.87 -15.60
C GLY A 125 15.34 1.43 -14.62
N VAL A 126 14.47 0.63 -14.03
CA VAL A 126 13.53 1.02 -12.97
C VAL A 126 13.80 0.24 -11.69
N ARG A 127 13.50 0.86 -10.56
CA ARG A 127 13.58 0.19 -9.26
C ARG A 127 12.20 -0.38 -8.87
N PRO A 128 12.15 -1.46 -8.09
CA PRO A 128 10.92 -1.95 -7.50
C PRO A 128 10.25 -0.89 -6.59
N PHE A 129 8.94 -0.98 -6.45
CA PHE A 129 8.19 -0.19 -5.48
C PHE A 129 8.56 -0.59 -4.05
N GLY A 130 8.94 0.37 -3.23
CA GLY A 130 9.28 0.16 -1.81
C GLY A 130 8.07 0.24 -0.88
N ILE A 131 6.97 -0.41 -1.24
CA ILE A 131 5.71 -0.37 -0.47
C ILE A 131 5.03 -1.73 -0.42
N SER A 132 4.39 -1.98 0.71
CA SER A 132 3.37 -3.01 0.86
C SER A 132 2.00 -2.34 0.98
N THR A 133 0.99 -2.88 0.31
CA THR A 133 -0.35 -2.31 0.33
C THR A 133 -1.36 -3.24 0.98
N LEU A 134 -2.35 -2.66 1.65
CA LEU A 134 -3.55 -3.34 2.13
C LEU A 134 -4.72 -2.81 1.32
N ILE A 135 -5.43 -3.68 0.64
CA ILE A 135 -6.58 -3.35 -0.21
C ILE A 135 -7.81 -3.96 0.43
N VAL A 136 -8.80 -3.10 0.68
CA VAL A 136 -10.05 -3.52 1.32
C VAL A 136 -11.25 -2.98 0.58
N GLY A 137 -12.35 -3.67 0.74
CA GLY A 137 -13.64 -3.22 0.23
C GLY A 137 -14.65 -4.34 0.18
N PHE A 138 -15.70 -4.06 -0.58
CA PHE A 138 -16.80 -4.99 -0.82
C PHE A 138 -16.94 -5.19 -2.32
N ASP A 139 -17.15 -6.42 -2.74
CA ASP A 139 -17.44 -6.69 -4.14
C ASP A 139 -18.85 -6.16 -4.49
N PRO A 140 -19.07 -5.67 -5.71
CA PRO A 140 -20.36 -5.04 -6.09
C PRO A 140 -21.59 -5.93 -5.87
N GLN A 141 -21.41 -7.24 -6.02
CA GLN A 141 -22.49 -8.22 -5.92
C GLN A 141 -22.47 -9.00 -4.60
N ASP A 142 -21.44 -8.83 -3.78
CA ASP A 142 -21.24 -9.58 -2.54
C ASP A 142 -20.99 -8.60 -1.38
N LYS A 143 -21.83 -8.68 -0.35
CA LYS A 143 -21.70 -7.86 0.86
C LYS A 143 -20.61 -8.36 1.81
N THR A 144 -19.89 -9.42 1.45
CA THR A 144 -18.81 -9.92 2.28
C THR A 144 -17.58 -9.01 2.17
N PRO A 145 -17.01 -8.58 3.29
CA PRO A 145 -15.81 -7.76 3.26
C PRO A 145 -14.61 -8.54 2.75
N ARG A 146 -13.75 -7.90 1.99
CA ARG A 146 -12.50 -8.45 1.47
C ARG A 146 -11.31 -7.66 2.02
N LEU A 147 -10.25 -8.37 2.34
CA LEU A 147 -8.97 -7.78 2.75
C LEU A 147 -7.84 -8.55 2.06
N TYR A 148 -7.07 -7.84 1.26
CA TYR A 148 -5.89 -8.35 0.59
C TYR A 148 -4.65 -7.54 0.96
N GLN A 149 -3.50 -8.18 0.90
CA GLN A 149 -2.19 -7.55 1.02
C GLN A 149 -1.39 -7.82 -0.24
N THR A 150 -0.67 -6.80 -0.73
CA THR A 150 0.32 -6.95 -1.79
C THR A 150 1.71 -6.58 -1.28
N GLU A 151 2.73 -7.17 -1.87
CA GLU A 151 4.13 -6.93 -1.55
C GLU A 151 4.91 -6.42 -2.78
N PRO A 152 6.11 -5.83 -2.58
CA PRO A 152 6.95 -5.35 -3.68
C PRO A 152 7.30 -6.40 -4.73
N SER A 153 7.34 -7.67 -4.34
CA SER A 153 7.59 -8.81 -5.23
C SER A 153 6.44 -9.10 -6.21
N GLY A 154 5.26 -8.51 -5.97
CA GLY A 154 4.04 -8.81 -6.72
C GLY A 154 3.22 -9.96 -6.15
N ILE A 155 3.62 -10.52 -5.02
CA ILE A 155 2.83 -11.52 -4.29
C ILE A 155 1.64 -10.81 -3.63
N TYR A 156 0.47 -11.40 -3.70
CA TYR A 156 -0.72 -10.95 -2.99
C TYR A 156 -1.38 -12.11 -2.26
N SER A 157 -2.04 -11.80 -1.15
CA SER A 157 -2.71 -12.79 -0.29
C SER A 157 -3.96 -12.19 0.34
N ALA A 158 -4.99 -13.03 0.54
CA ALA A 158 -6.18 -12.66 1.29
C ALA A 158 -5.94 -12.91 2.79
N TRP A 159 -6.46 -12.02 3.63
CA TRP A 159 -6.27 -12.07 5.07
C TRP A 159 -7.58 -11.84 5.83
N TYR A 160 -7.66 -12.35 7.05
CA TYR A 160 -8.66 -11.94 8.03
C TYR A 160 -8.16 -10.74 8.85
N VAL A 161 -6.90 -10.79 9.26
CA VAL A 161 -6.20 -9.69 9.92
C VAL A 161 -4.82 -9.58 9.30
N SER A 162 -4.48 -8.42 8.80
CA SER A 162 -3.14 -8.14 8.29
C SER A 162 -2.63 -6.82 8.81
N SER A 163 -1.35 -6.80 9.11
CA SER A 163 -0.63 -5.56 9.37
C SER A 163 0.54 -5.45 8.40
N ALA A 164 0.53 -4.44 7.57
CA ALA A 164 1.73 -4.00 6.87
C ALA A 164 2.63 -3.34 7.92
N ARG A 165 3.34 -4.17 8.66
CA ARG A 165 4.21 -3.77 9.76
C ARG A 165 5.66 -4.06 9.40
N ARG A 166 6.53 -3.17 9.85
CA ARG A 166 7.92 -3.49 10.10
C ARG A 166 7.99 -4.63 11.13
N LEU A 167 8.48 -5.79 10.76
CA LEU A 167 9.01 -6.76 11.71
C LEU A 167 10.27 -6.13 12.30
N GLY A 168 10.15 -5.58 13.51
CA GLY A 168 11.31 -5.21 14.29
C GLY A 168 12.08 -6.50 14.55
N GLY A 169 13.30 -6.59 14.05
CA GLY A 169 14.24 -7.60 14.56
C GLY A 169 14.49 -7.33 16.03
N TYR A 170 14.67 -8.41 16.76
CA TYR A 170 15.17 -8.48 18.14
C TYR A 170 16.42 -7.62 18.31
#